data_9b2574d6ecb8a599e7f0d8e75b4a3c60
#
_entry.id   9b2574d6ecb8a599e7f0d8e75b4a3c60
#
_cell.length_a   1.000
_cell.length_b   1.000
_cell.length_c   1.000
_cell.angle_alpha   90.00
_cell.angle_beta   90.00
_cell.angle_gamma   90.00
#
_symmetry.space_group_name_H-M   'P 1'
#
loop_
_entity.id
_entity.type
_entity.pdbx_description
1 polymer ?
#
loop_
_entity_poly.entity_id
_entity_poly.type
_entity_poly.pdbx_seq_one_letter_code
_entity_poly.pdbx_strand_id
1 'polypeptide(L)'
;MLLVIDNYDSFTFNLVQYLGEENVDMEVHRNDEISLDQVEALAPERILISPGPCTPREAGLSNETIATFGPKLPLLGVCLGHQCIAHTYGAEVVVNDVMMHGKTSPITHNGEDLFAGIPSPYTATRYHSLVVKRDTVPDCLEITAETEVGEVMGLRHKEHPIWGVQFHPESILTDHGRELLRNFLKLG
;
A
#
# COMPACT_ATOMS: atom_id res chain seq x y z
N MET A 1 17.66 -0.62 5.65
CA MET A 1 16.73 -1.70 6.08
C MET A 1 15.29 -1.27 5.81
N LEU A 2 14.46 -2.14 5.27
CA LEU A 2 13.02 -1.97 5.08
C LEU A 2 12.26 -2.64 6.23
N LEU A 3 11.40 -1.90 6.93
CA LEU A 3 10.48 -2.46 7.93
C LEU A 3 9.16 -2.85 7.26
N VAL A 4 8.71 -4.07 7.47
CA VAL A 4 7.40 -4.56 7.03
C VAL A 4 6.50 -4.71 8.26
N ILE A 5 5.39 -3.97 8.28
CA ILE A 5 4.32 -4.16 9.28
C ILE A 5 3.33 -5.17 8.70
N ASP A 6 3.28 -6.35 9.30
CA ASP A 6 2.42 -7.46 8.88
C ASP A 6 1.04 -7.37 9.57
N ASN A 7 0.01 -7.17 8.77
CA ASN A 7 -1.39 -7.14 9.21
C ASN A 7 -2.04 -8.55 9.22
N TYR A 8 -1.27 -9.61 9.48
CA TYR A 8 -1.76 -10.99 9.54
C TYR A 8 -2.31 -11.50 8.20
N ASP A 9 -1.62 -11.19 7.12
CA ASP A 9 -2.03 -11.61 5.78
C ASP A 9 -1.06 -12.64 5.20
N SER A 10 -1.59 -13.69 4.56
CA SER A 10 -0.78 -14.72 3.91
C SER A 10 0.01 -14.19 2.70
N PHE A 11 -0.43 -13.09 2.08
CA PHE A 11 0.27 -12.46 0.96
C PHE A 11 1.44 -11.58 1.41
N THR A 12 1.58 -11.23 2.69
CA THR A 12 2.74 -10.49 3.21
C THR A 12 4.05 -11.15 2.84
N PHE A 13 4.12 -12.48 2.96
CA PHE A 13 5.36 -13.21 2.64
C PHE A 13 5.70 -13.24 1.15
N ASN A 14 4.72 -13.09 0.25
CA ASN A 14 4.99 -12.92 -1.17
C ASN A 14 5.64 -11.54 -1.45
N LEU A 15 5.19 -10.48 -0.76
CA LEU A 15 5.84 -9.16 -0.80
C LEU A 15 7.29 -9.26 -0.28
N VAL A 16 7.47 -9.91 0.88
CA VAL A 16 8.80 -10.15 1.48
C VAL A 16 9.70 -10.91 0.51
N GLN A 17 9.18 -11.95 -0.14
CA GLN A 17 9.95 -12.73 -1.12
C GLN A 17 10.37 -11.87 -2.32
N TYR A 18 9.44 -11.11 -2.92
CA TYR A 18 9.77 -10.28 -4.09
C TYR A 18 10.78 -9.18 -3.76
N LEU A 19 10.65 -8.55 -2.60
CA LEU A 19 11.60 -7.54 -2.12
C LEU A 19 12.95 -8.18 -1.75
N GLY A 20 12.94 -9.39 -1.18
CA GLY A 20 14.15 -10.17 -0.87
C GLY A 20 14.94 -10.56 -2.13
N GLU A 21 14.28 -10.83 -3.25
CA GLU A 21 14.93 -11.07 -4.54
C GLU A 21 15.69 -9.83 -5.06
N GLU A 22 15.33 -8.63 -4.59
CA GLU A 22 16.05 -7.38 -4.86
C GLU A 22 17.19 -7.11 -3.86
N ASN A 23 17.55 -8.09 -3.01
CA ASN A 23 18.58 -8.00 -1.97
C ASN A 23 18.33 -6.91 -0.92
N VAL A 24 17.08 -6.63 -0.61
CA VAL A 24 16.70 -5.66 0.42
C VAL A 24 16.82 -6.31 1.80
N ASP A 25 17.56 -5.67 2.70
CA ASP A 25 17.58 -6.02 4.12
C ASP A 25 16.26 -5.65 4.76
N MET A 26 15.58 -6.61 5.41
CA MET A 26 14.21 -6.44 5.89
C MET A 26 14.02 -7.03 7.29
N GLU A 27 13.18 -6.34 8.07
CA GLU A 27 12.56 -6.90 9.27
C GLU A 27 11.04 -6.91 9.13
N VAL A 28 10.40 -8.00 9.58
CA VAL A 28 8.94 -8.19 9.52
C VAL A 28 8.42 -8.29 10.94
N HIS A 29 7.53 -7.38 11.32
CA HIS A 29 6.87 -7.37 12.62
C HIS A 29 5.36 -7.29 12.45
N ARG A 30 4.62 -8.04 13.27
CA ARG A 30 3.16 -7.96 13.30
C ARG A 30 2.70 -6.63 13.89
N ASN A 31 1.57 -6.16 13.43
CA ASN A 31 1.01 -4.85 13.77
C ASN A 31 0.66 -4.65 15.24
N ASP A 32 0.61 -5.72 16.02
CA ASP A 32 0.35 -5.76 17.48
C ASP A 32 1.54 -6.27 18.31
N GLU A 33 2.65 -6.63 17.67
CA GLU A 33 3.87 -7.17 18.32
C GLU A 33 5.04 -6.17 18.33
N ILE A 34 4.84 -4.96 17.81
CA ILE A 34 5.84 -3.88 17.79
C ILE A 34 5.23 -2.59 18.31
N SER A 35 6.03 -1.74 18.93
CA SER A 35 5.64 -0.39 19.36
C SER A 35 6.30 0.70 18.50
N LEU A 36 5.79 1.94 18.56
CA LEU A 36 6.41 3.08 17.85
C LEU A 36 7.85 3.33 18.31
N ASP A 37 8.14 3.17 19.62
CA ASP A 37 9.48 3.32 20.15
C ASP A 37 10.44 2.26 19.58
N GLN A 38 9.94 1.04 19.38
CA GLN A 38 10.72 -0.02 18.73
C GLN A 38 10.94 0.28 17.25
N VAL A 39 9.93 0.78 16.53
CA VAL A 39 10.09 1.22 15.14
C VAL A 39 11.15 2.33 15.04
N GLU A 40 11.13 3.30 15.96
CA GLU A 40 12.13 4.37 16.01
C GLU A 40 13.53 3.82 16.31
N ALA A 41 13.64 2.88 17.24
CA ALA A 41 14.92 2.24 17.59
C ALA A 41 15.51 1.41 16.45
N LEU A 42 14.68 0.77 15.62
CA LEU A 42 15.10 0.04 14.42
C LEU A 42 15.67 0.98 13.35
N ALA A 43 15.28 2.25 13.38
CA ALA A 43 15.70 3.28 12.42
C ALA A 43 15.59 2.81 10.95
N PRO A 44 14.40 2.37 10.49
CA PRO A 44 14.24 1.89 9.13
C PRO A 44 14.46 3.02 8.12
N GLU A 45 14.92 2.67 6.94
CA GLU A 45 15.04 3.61 5.81
C GLU A 45 13.72 3.72 5.02
N ARG A 46 12.88 2.68 5.09
CA ARG A 46 11.58 2.58 4.42
C ARG A 46 10.63 1.72 5.24
N ILE A 47 9.34 1.94 5.04
CA ILE A 47 8.28 1.16 5.69
C ILE A 47 7.30 0.63 4.64
N LEU A 48 6.89 -0.62 4.79
CA LEU A 48 5.81 -1.23 4.04
C LEU A 48 4.71 -1.67 5.01
N ILE A 49 3.49 -1.21 4.77
CA ILE A 49 2.29 -1.68 5.49
C ILE A 49 1.59 -2.71 4.62
N SER A 50 1.51 -3.93 5.10
CA SER A 50 1.04 -5.08 4.32
C SER A 50 -0.48 -5.09 4.09
N PRO A 51 -0.97 -5.95 3.18
CA PRO A 51 -2.36 -6.39 3.17
C PRO A 51 -2.78 -6.93 4.54
N GLY A 52 -4.08 -7.06 4.76
CA GLY A 52 -4.63 -7.63 5.97
C GLY A 52 -6.14 -7.79 5.92
N PRO A 53 -6.72 -8.51 6.86
CA PRO A 53 -8.16 -8.63 7.02
C PRO A 53 -8.77 -7.39 7.68
N CYS A 54 -10.10 -7.33 7.72
CA CYS A 54 -10.88 -6.33 8.43
C CYS A 54 -10.76 -4.91 7.84
N THR A 55 -10.75 -3.92 8.69
CA THR A 55 -10.76 -2.50 8.33
C THR A 55 -9.54 -1.76 8.90
N PRO A 56 -9.25 -0.53 8.44
CA PRO A 56 -8.18 0.28 9.03
C PRO A 56 -8.31 0.47 10.54
N ARG A 57 -9.51 0.41 11.11
CA ARG A 57 -9.72 0.58 12.56
C ARG A 57 -9.17 -0.57 13.38
N GLU A 58 -9.01 -1.74 12.76
CA GLU A 58 -8.49 -2.96 13.39
C GLU A 58 -7.06 -3.28 12.94
N ALA A 59 -6.40 -2.36 12.23
CA ALA A 59 -5.05 -2.56 11.69
C ALA A 59 -3.92 -2.33 12.73
N GLY A 60 -4.22 -2.40 14.03
CA GLY A 60 -3.23 -2.24 15.10
C GLY A 60 -2.40 -0.96 14.94
N LEU A 61 -1.08 -1.09 15.01
CA LEU A 61 -0.15 0.04 14.94
C LEU A 61 -0.04 0.69 13.55
N SER A 62 -0.64 0.12 12.50
CA SER A 62 -0.44 0.59 11.12
C SER A 62 -0.77 2.07 10.92
N ASN A 63 -1.90 2.56 11.47
CA ASN A 63 -2.30 3.95 11.32
C ASN A 63 -1.33 4.91 12.04
N GLU A 64 -0.93 4.56 13.27
CA GLU A 64 0.01 5.37 14.06
C GLU A 64 1.40 5.39 13.41
N THR A 65 1.84 4.28 12.84
CA THR A 65 3.09 4.20 12.06
C THR A 65 3.04 5.12 10.84
N ILE A 66 1.93 5.14 10.09
CA ILE A 66 1.75 6.04 8.95
C ILE A 66 1.81 7.50 9.41
N ALA A 67 1.09 7.87 10.47
CA ALA A 67 1.05 9.24 10.98
C ALA A 67 2.41 9.73 11.50
N THR A 68 3.17 8.85 12.17
CA THR A 68 4.42 9.19 12.84
C THR A 68 5.62 9.21 11.90
N PHE A 69 5.74 8.19 11.05
CA PHE A 69 6.92 7.97 10.22
C PHE A 69 6.71 8.31 8.75
N GLY A 70 5.49 8.26 8.24
CA GLY A 70 5.20 8.60 6.84
C GLY A 70 5.67 10.00 6.41
N PRO A 71 5.58 11.05 7.25
CA PRO A 71 6.16 12.36 6.91
C PRO A 71 7.70 12.38 6.79
N LYS A 72 8.39 11.35 7.26
CA LYS A 72 9.85 11.32 7.39
C LYS A 72 10.53 10.28 6.50
N LEU A 73 9.82 9.19 6.19
CA LEU A 73 10.37 8.01 5.53
C LEU A 73 9.49 7.57 4.37
N PRO A 74 10.07 7.06 3.28
CA PRO A 74 9.31 6.42 2.22
C PRO A 74 8.44 5.29 2.76
N LEU A 75 7.13 5.39 2.52
CA LEU A 75 6.13 4.46 3.03
C LEU A 75 5.21 3.97 1.91
N LEU A 76 5.09 2.66 1.78
CA LEU A 76 4.15 2.00 0.86
C LEU A 76 3.08 1.24 1.64
N GLY A 77 1.81 1.51 1.36
CA GLY A 77 0.68 0.72 1.84
C GLY A 77 0.08 -0.15 0.73
N VAL A 78 -0.10 -1.44 1.00
CA VAL A 78 -0.70 -2.39 0.07
C VAL A 78 -2.04 -2.88 0.61
N CYS A 79 -3.09 -2.81 -0.19
CA CYS A 79 -4.46 -3.24 0.12
C CYS A 79 -4.98 -2.61 1.44
N LEU A 80 -4.99 -3.32 2.56
CA LEU A 80 -5.33 -2.73 3.87
C LEU A 80 -4.39 -1.56 4.21
N GLY A 81 -3.10 -1.66 3.91
CA GLY A 81 -2.14 -0.57 4.11
C GLY A 81 -2.48 0.70 3.33
N HIS A 82 -2.97 0.56 2.09
CA HIS A 82 -3.50 1.68 1.29
C HIS A 82 -4.73 2.32 1.96
N GLN A 83 -5.65 1.48 2.46
CA GLN A 83 -6.84 1.95 3.18
C GLN A 83 -6.46 2.63 4.50
N CYS A 84 -5.42 2.15 5.20
CA CYS A 84 -4.87 2.79 6.40
C CYS A 84 -4.31 4.19 6.08
N ILE A 85 -3.62 4.37 4.96
CA ILE A 85 -3.17 5.69 4.50
C ILE A 85 -4.37 6.61 4.31
N ALA A 86 -5.35 6.20 3.52
CA ALA A 86 -6.56 6.98 3.28
C ALA A 86 -7.27 7.37 4.59
N HIS A 87 -7.45 6.39 5.49
CA HIS A 87 -8.10 6.59 6.79
C HIS A 87 -7.31 7.56 7.70
N THR A 88 -6.00 7.41 7.78
CA THR A 88 -5.13 8.26 8.60
C THR A 88 -5.22 9.73 8.21
N TYR A 89 -5.37 10.01 6.92
CA TYR A 89 -5.52 11.38 6.39
C TYR A 89 -6.98 11.85 6.26
N GLY A 90 -7.96 11.04 6.71
CA GLY A 90 -9.35 11.46 6.87
C GLY A 90 -10.31 11.04 5.76
N ALA A 91 -9.89 10.21 4.81
CA ALA A 91 -10.80 9.62 3.84
C ALA A 91 -11.64 8.49 4.46
N GLU A 92 -12.84 8.29 3.95
CA GLU A 92 -13.71 7.17 4.33
C GLU A 92 -13.34 5.91 3.55
N VAL A 93 -13.30 4.78 4.27
CA VAL A 93 -13.21 3.44 3.68
C VAL A 93 -14.55 2.76 3.83
N VAL A 94 -15.14 2.34 2.72
CA VAL A 94 -16.51 1.83 2.66
C VAL A 94 -16.58 0.47 1.99
N VAL A 95 -17.68 -0.25 2.21
CA VAL A 95 -17.93 -1.51 1.51
C VAL A 95 -18.12 -1.23 0.03
N ASN A 96 -17.42 -1.97 -0.81
CA ASN A 96 -17.59 -1.91 -2.26
C ASN A 96 -18.87 -2.64 -2.68
N ASP A 97 -19.62 -2.07 -3.61
CA ASP A 97 -20.82 -2.71 -4.17
C ASP A 97 -20.51 -4.02 -4.91
N VAL A 98 -19.28 -4.14 -5.43
CA VAL A 98 -18.80 -5.35 -6.11
C VAL A 98 -17.67 -5.97 -5.32
N MET A 99 -17.93 -7.16 -4.77
CA MET A 99 -16.92 -7.95 -4.08
C MET A 99 -15.85 -8.42 -5.07
N MET A 100 -14.59 -8.06 -4.80
CA MET A 100 -13.42 -8.48 -5.57
C MET A 100 -12.65 -9.54 -4.79
N HIS A 101 -12.65 -10.77 -5.29
CA HIS A 101 -11.89 -11.86 -4.69
C HIS A 101 -11.14 -12.65 -5.77
N GLY A 102 -9.83 -12.41 -5.87
CA GLY A 102 -8.98 -13.06 -6.86
C GLY A 102 -9.30 -12.71 -8.31
N LYS A 103 -9.95 -11.58 -8.54
CA LYS A 103 -10.27 -11.07 -9.88
C LYS A 103 -9.23 -10.07 -10.34
N THR A 104 -8.96 -10.05 -11.63
CA THR A 104 -8.12 -9.03 -12.25
C THR A 104 -8.96 -7.89 -12.80
N SER A 105 -8.39 -6.70 -12.80
CA SER A 105 -8.99 -5.52 -13.44
C SER A 105 -7.92 -4.72 -14.18
N PRO A 106 -8.27 -4.05 -15.30
CA PRO A 106 -7.41 -3.04 -15.90
C PRO A 106 -7.34 -1.82 -14.97
N ILE A 107 -6.13 -1.38 -14.68
CA ILE A 107 -5.83 -0.22 -13.83
C ILE A 107 -5.20 0.86 -14.69
N THR A 108 -5.83 2.02 -14.74
CA THR A 108 -5.27 3.23 -15.35
C THR A 108 -4.54 4.04 -14.28
N HIS A 109 -3.38 4.60 -14.61
CA HIS A 109 -2.56 5.34 -13.66
C HIS A 109 -1.86 6.54 -14.31
N ASN A 110 -1.28 7.43 -13.47
CA ASN A 110 -0.62 8.67 -13.90
C ASN A 110 0.77 8.47 -14.54
N GLY A 111 1.39 7.29 -14.42
CA GLY A 111 2.71 6.99 -14.97
C GLY A 111 3.89 7.55 -14.16
N GLU A 112 3.65 8.05 -12.95
CA GLU A 112 4.67 8.63 -12.09
C GLU A 112 4.99 7.75 -10.88
N ASP A 113 6.10 8.01 -10.23
CA ASP A 113 6.54 7.36 -8.98
C ASP A 113 6.50 5.83 -9.07
N LEU A 114 5.58 5.19 -8.33
CA LEU A 114 5.38 3.73 -8.35
C LEU A 114 5.11 3.18 -9.76
N PHE A 115 4.48 3.97 -10.61
CA PHE A 115 4.02 3.57 -11.94
C PHE A 115 4.98 3.96 -13.07
N ALA A 116 6.14 4.52 -12.73
CA ALA A 116 7.14 4.93 -13.73
C ALA A 116 7.58 3.72 -14.59
N GLY A 117 7.42 3.85 -15.91
CA GLY A 117 7.77 2.79 -16.89
C GLY A 117 6.74 1.67 -17.03
N ILE A 118 5.67 1.66 -16.25
CA ILE A 118 4.60 0.66 -16.35
C ILE A 118 3.57 1.11 -17.39
N PRO A 119 3.12 0.22 -18.29
CA PRO A 119 2.05 0.56 -19.26
C PRO A 119 0.74 0.93 -18.56
N SER A 120 -0.03 1.87 -19.14
CA SER A 120 -1.35 2.24 -18.63
C SER A 120 -2.39 2.10 -19.76
N PRO A 121 -3.47 1.33 -19.57
CA PRO A 121 -3.75 0.49 -18.40
C PRO A 121 -2.89 -0.77 -18.34
N TYR A 122 -2.80 -1.39 -17.16
CA TYR A 122 -2.22 -2.72 -16.95
C TYR A 122 -3.12 -3.58 -16.06
N THR A 123 -2.89 -4.89 -16.05
CA THR A 123 -3.72 -5.84 -15.30
C THR A 123 -3.23 -5.98 -13.88
N ALA A 124 -4.10 -5.80 -12.90
CA ALA A 124 -3.78 -6.04 -11.50
C ALA A 124 -4.84 -6.88 -10.77
N THR A 125 -4.36 -7.69 -9.83
CA THR A 125 -5.21 -8.59 -9.01
C THR A 125 -5.79 -7.86 -7.82
N ARG A 126 -7.08 -8.10 -7.56
CA ARG A 126 -7.85 -7.48 -6.50
C ARG A 126 -8.43 -8.53 -5.55
N TYR A 127 -8.23 -8.33 -4.23
CA TYR A 127 -8.76 -9.17 -3.15
C TYR A 127 -9.37 -8.29 -2.05
N HIS A 128 -10.33 -7.43 -2.38
CA HIS A 128 -10.89 -6.50 -1.41
C HIS A 128 -12.40 -6.37 -1.51
N SER A 129 -13.04 -6.25 -0.37
CA SER A 129 -14.46 -5.89 -0.22
C SER A 129 -14.65 -4.43 0.22
N LEU A 130 -13.57 -3.76 0.60
CA LEU A 130 -13.57 -2.36 0.98
C LEU A 130 -12.81 -1.53 -0.04
N VAL A 131 -13.22 -0.28 -0.21
CA VAL A 131 -12.58 0.71 -1.08
C VAL A 131 -12.53 2.07 -0.40
N VAL A 132 -11.56 2.89 -0.80
CA VAL A 132 -11.52 4.30 -0.43
C VAL A 132 -12.62 5.03 -1.20
N LYS A 133 -13.52 5.71 -0.47
CA LYS A 133 -14.60 6.51 -1.06
C LYS A 133 -14.02 7.78 -1.69
N ARG A 134 -14.08 7.83 -3.02
CA ARG A 134 -13.43 8.86 -3.85
C ARG A 134 -13.71 10.29 -3.40
N ASP A 135 -14.98 10.59 -3.12
CA ASP A 135 -15.43 11.94 -2.79
C ASP A 135 -14.96 12.44 -1.40
N THR A 136 -14.36 11.55 -0.61
CA THR A 136 -13.83 11.86 0.72
C THR A 136 -12.31 11.96 0.75
N VAL A 137 -11.63 11.72 -0.37
CA VAL A 137 -10.16 11.85 -0.46
C VAL A 137 -9.78 13.31 -0.20
N PRO A 138 -8.98 13.59 0.85
CA PRO A 138 -8.64 14.97 1.22
C PRO A 138 -7.63 15.58 0.26
N ASP A 139 -7.53 16.90 0.26
CA ASP A 139 -6.65 17.67 -0.64
C ASP A 139 -5.16 17.33 -0.52
N CYS A 140 -4.72 16.80 0.62
CA CYS A 140 -3.32 16.38 0.81
C CYS A 140 -2.97 15.07 0.09
N LEU A 141 -3.97 14.29 -0.32
CA LEU A 141 -3.79 13.07 -1.09
C LEU A 141 -4.15 13.28 -2.55
N GLU A 142 -3.46 12.57 -3.42
CA GLU A 142 -3.72 12.50 -4.86
C GLU A 142 -4.06 11.07 -5.26
N ILE A 143 -5.11 10.91 -6.09
CA ILE A 143 -5.44 9.63 -6.69
C ILE A 143 -4.51 9.41 -7.88
N THR A 144 -3.68 8.37 -7.81
CA THR A 144 -2.65 8.06 -8.81
C THR A 144 -3.03 6.92 -9.74
N ALA A 145 -4.02 6.11 -9.34
CA ALA A 145 -4.53 5.00 -10.14
C ALA A 145 -6.00 4.73 -9.84
N GLU A 146 -6.72 4.25 -10.85
CA GLU A 146 -8.15 3.95 -10.77
C GLU A 146 -8.58 2.84 -11.73
N THR A 147 -9.73 2.22 -11.45
CA THR A 147 -10.41 1.34 -12.39
C THR A 147 -11.20 2.13 -13.42
N GLU A 148 -11.69 1.47 -14.47
CA GLU A 148 -12.56 2.06 -15.50
C GLU A 148 -13.84 2.70 -14.91
N VAL A 149 -14.34 2.16 -13.78
CA VAL A 149 -15.52 2.69 -13.09
C VAL A 149 -15.17 3.73 -12.00
N GLY A 150 -13.92 4.16 -11.91
CA GLY A 150 -13.47 5.22 -11.02
C GLY A 150 -13.21 4.80 -9.57
N GLU A 151 -13.08 3.49 -9.27
CA GLU A 151 -12.64 3.05 -7.95
C GLU A 151 -11.17 3.43 -7.73
N VAL A 152 -10.87 3.97 -6.55
CA VAL A 152 -9.52 4.40 -6.18
C VAL A 152 -8.61 3.19 -6.00
N MET A 153 -7.58 3.09 -6.84
CA MET A 153 -6.63 1.98 -6.86
C MET A 153 -5.21 2.39 -6.48
N GLY A 154 -4.92 3.67 -6.47
CA GLY A 154 -3.64 4.22 -6.03
C GLY A 154 -3.81 5.59 -5.41
N LEU A 155 -3.00 5.86 -4.38
CA LEU A 155 -2.90 7.14 -3.69
C LEU A 155 -1.44 7.53 -3.49
N ARG A 156 -1.16 8.83 -3.48
CA ARG A 156 0.08 9.38 -2.91
C ARG A 156 -0.23 10.59 -2.04
N HIS A 157 0.62 10.85 -1.06
CA HIS A 157 0.60 12.12 -0.35
C HIS A 157 1.36 13.16 -1.17
N LYS A 158 0.83 14.39 -1.26
CA LYS A 158 1.42 15.45 -2.12
C LYS A 158 2.74 16.00 -1.59
N GLU A 159 2.93 15.98 -0.27
CA GLU A 159 4.10 16.56 0.40
C GLU A 159 5.00 15.52 1.06
N HIS A 160 4.44 14.36 1.44
CA HIS A 160 5.15 13.31 2.15
C HIS A 160 5.46 12.13 1.25
N PRO A 161 6.54 11.37 1.49
CA PRO A 161 6.92 10.21 0.69
C PRO A 161 6.05 8.98 1.01
N ILE A 162 4.74 9.11 0.79
CA ILE A 162 3.75 8.09 1.11
C ILE A 162 2.98 7.72 -0.15
N TRP A 163 2.93 6.42 -0.44
CA TRP A 163 2.19 5.84 -1.56
C TRP A 163 1.33 4.67 -1.10
N GLY A 164 0.24 4.43 -1.76
CA GLY A 164 -0.63 3.30 -1.50
C GLY A 164 -1.23 2.72 -2.76
N VAL A 165 -1.36 1.40 -2.81
CA VAL A 165 -2.05 0.67 -3.89
C VAL A 165 -3.10 -0.28 -3.31
N GLN A 166 -4.31 -0.26 -3.86
CA GLN A 166 -5.41 -1.11 -3.41
C GLN A 166 -5.28 -2.56 -3.90
N PHE A 167 -4.66 -2.77 -5.04
CA PHE A 167 -4.42 -4.08 -5.64
C PHE A 167 -3.18 -4.75 -5.03
N HIS A 168 -2.93 -6.01 -5.41
CA HIS A 168 -1.85 -6.85 -4.90
C HIS A 168 -0.69 -6.94 -5.91
N PRO A 169 0.39 -6.15 -5.77
CA PRO A 169 1.54 -6.22 -6.68
C PRO A 169 2.32 -7.54 -6.56
N GLU A 170 2.18 -8.25 -5.43
CA GLU A 170 2.82 -9.53 -5.17
C GLU A 170 2.09 -10.73 -5.79
N SER A 171 0.90 -10.51 -6.33
CA SER A 171 0.15 -11.58 -6.98
C SER A 171 0.75 -11.92 -8.34
N ILE A 172 0.85 -13.21 -8.64
CA ILE A 172 1.35 -13.72 -9.94
C ILE A 172 0.49 -13.26 -11.13
N LEU A 173 -0.77 -12.91 -10.88
CA LEU A 173 -1.70 -12.41 -11.89
C LEU A 173 -1.67 -10.88 -12.04
N THR A 174 -0.82 -10.19 -11.29
CA THR A 174 -0.58 -8.76 -11.46
C THR A 174 0.60 -8.56 -12.40
N ASP A 175 0.32 -7.94 -13.55
CA ASP A 175 1.38 -7.53 -14.46
C ASP A 175 2.25 -6.44 -13.83
N HIS A 176 3.55 -6.42 -14.09
CA HIS A 176 4.48 -5.39 -13.60
C HIS A 176 4.55 -5.19 -12.08
N GLY A 177 4.04 -6.14 -11.27
CA GLY A 177 4.05 -6.00 -9.80
C GLY A 177 5.46 -5.87 -9.22
N ARG A 178 6.43 -6.64 -9.74
CA ARG A 178 7.85 -6.54 -9.35
C ARG A 178 8.46 -5.19 -9.74
N GLU A 179 8.10 -4.66 -10.89
CA GLU A 179 8.57 -3.35 -11.36
C GLU A 179 8.05 -2.23 -10.45
N LEU A 180 6.78 -2.29 -10.05
CA LEU A 180 6.20 -1.36 -9.07
C LEU A 180 6.96 -1.39 -7.73
N LEU A 181 7.25 -2.58 -7.20
CA LEU A 181 8.02 -2.71 -5.95
C LEU A 181 9.46 -2.20 -6.11
N ARG A 182 10.13 -2.45 -7.25
CA ARG A 182 11.44 -1.85 -7.56
C ARG A 182 11.38 -0.32 -7.64
N ASN A 183 10.30 0.23 -8.19
CA ASN A 183 10.12 1.67 -8.23
C ASN A 183 10.02 2.23 -6.81
N PHE A 184 9.23 1.60 -5.92
CA PHE A 184 9.17 2.00 -4.51
C PHE A 184 10.56 2.02 -3.86
N LEU A 185 11.41 1.03 -4.11
CA LEU A 185 12.76 0.97 -3.55
C LEU A 185 13.67 2.12 -4.01
N LYS A 186 13.34 2.79 -5.11
CA LYS A 186 14.11 3.93 -5.66
C LYS A 186 13.56 5.29 -5.22
N LEU A 187 12.34 5.33 -4.66
CA LEU A 187 11.69 6.53 -4.18
C LEU A 187 12.22 6.94 -2.79
N GLY A 188 12.36 8.25 -2.55
CA GLY A 188 12.79 8.82 -1.27
C GLY A 188 14.19 9.38 -1.24
#